data_1020eed2d7a286d62c0ef25c67768224
#
_entry.id   1020eed2d7a286d62c0ef25c67768224
#
_cell.length_a   1.000
_cell.length_b   1.000
_cell.length_c   1.000
_cell.angle_alpha   90.00
_cell.angle_beta   90.00
_cell.angle_gamma   90.00
#
_symmetry.space_group_name_H-M   'P 1'
#
loop_
_entity.id
_entity.type
_entity.pdbx_description
1 polymer ?
#
loop_
_entity_poly.entity_id
_entity_poly.type
_entity_poly.pdbx_seq_one_letter_code
_entity_poly.pdbx_strand_id
1 'polypeptide(L)'
;YGVDGCGVPAFSAPLKIWGQALARFADDKKLPDSLRNGKRLIANAICKEPFFIAGDNRICTAIAETLGNKITPKMGAEAVYFCSLNDLGLGLVLKCRDGSRRAVEFALGQVLKLLNYKISKKLAKHFNSEIYNLSGDIVGSKSIKLL
;
A
#
# COMPACT_ATOMS: atom_id res chain seq x y z
N TYR A 1 -5.88 14.42 -16.64
CA TYR A 1 -5.85 12.97 -16.73
C TYR A 1 -5.15 12.55 -18.02
N GLY A 2 -4.62 11.35 -18.03
CA GLY A 2 -4.15 10.65 -19.23
C GLY A 2 -4.97 9.39 -19.47
N VAL A 3 -4.65 8.67 -20.54
CA VAL A 3 -5.21 7.34 -20.80
C VAL A 3 -4.08 6.33 -20.60
N ASP A 4 -4.29 5.32 -19.76
CA ASP A 4 -3.28 4.29 -19.52
C ASP A 4 -3.29 3.18 -20.58
N GLY A 5 -2.40 2.20 -20.45
CA GLY A 5 -2.25 1.11 -21.43
C GLY A 5 -3.47 0.22 -21.59
N CYS A 6 -4.44 0.24 -20.66
CA CYS A 6 -5.71 -0.48 -20.78
C CYS A 6 -6.87 0.39 -21.28
N GLY A 7 -6.61 1.63 -21.69
CA GLY A 7 -7.62 2.54 -22.24
C GLY A 7 -8.50 3.24 -21.19
N VAL A 8 -8.20 3.06 -19.90
CA VAL A 8 -8.96 3.69 -18.82
C VAL A 8 -8.38 5.05 -18.46
N PRO A 9 -9.19 6.08 -18.15
CA PRO A 9 -8.69 7.36 -17.67
C PRO A 9 -7.87 7.19 -16.38
N ALA A 10 -6.62 7.67 -16.40
CA ALA A 10 -5.73 7.68 -15.26
C ALA A 10 -5.59 9.11 -14.73
N PHE A 11 -5.95 9.33 -13.47
CA PHE A 11 -5.88 10.65 -12.85
C PHE A 11 -4.48 10.94 -12.35
N SER A 12 -3.99 12.14 -12.65
CA SER A 12 -2.71 12.65 -12.15
C SER A 12 -2.94 13.77 -11.15
N ALA A 13 -2.29 13.67 -10.00
CA ALA A 13 -2.30 14.70 -8.96
C ALA A 13 -1.01 14.62 -8.12
N PRO A 14 -0.61 15.71 -7.43
CA PRO A 14 0.47 15.66 -6.46
C PRO A 14 0.23 14.60 -5.39
N LEU A 15 1.30 13.94 -4.90
CA LEU A 15 1.19 12.88 -3.87
C LEU A 15 0.43 13.34 -2.62
N LYS A 16 0.60 14.61 -2.24
CA LYS A 16 -0.14 15.22 -1.11
C LYS A 16 -1.66 15.14 -1.29
N ILE A 17 -2.15 15.39 -2.50
CA ILE A 17 -3.60 15.33 -2.80
C ILE A 17 -4.12 13.90 -2.68
N TRP A 18 -3.37 12.93 -3.21
CA TRP A 18 -3.69 11.52 -3.04
C TRP A 18 -3.67 11.08 -1.57
N GLY A 19 -2.68 11.54 -0.79
CA GLY A 19 -2.62 11.28 0.65
C GLY A 19 -3.84 11.85 1.38
N GLN A 20 -4.27 13.06 1.06
CA GLN A 20 -5.48 13.66 1.62
C GLN A 20 -6.76 12.89 1.24
N ALA A 21 -6.87 12.44 -0.01
CA ALA A 21 -8.00 11.62 -0.44
C ALA A 21 -8.07 10.29 0.32
N LEU A 22 -6.92 9.63 0.52
CA LEU A 22 -6.83 8.40 1.30
C LEU A 22 -7.11 8.61 2.80
N ALA A 23 -6.69 9.75 3.37
CA ALA A 23 -7.03 10.11 4.75
C ALA A 23 -8.54 10.33 4.93
N ARG A 24 -9.22 10.92 3.92
CA ARG A 24 -10.69 11.01 3.91
C ARG A 24 -11.33 9.62 3.77
N PHE A 25 -10.75 8.75 2.94
CA PHE A 25 -11.20 7.36 2.82
C PHE A 25 -10.98 6.58 4.12
N ALA A 26 -9.92 6.86 4.89
CA ALA A 26 -9.66 6.22 6.17
C ALA A 26 -10.74 6.56 7.21
N ASP A 27 -11.20 7.82 7.23
CA ASP A 27 -12.13 8.32 8.23
C ASP A 27 -13.52 8.56 7.63
N ASP A 28 -14.47 7.69 7.96
CA ASP A 28 -15.85 7.76 7.49
C ASP A 28 -16.51 9.12 7.74
N LYS A 29 -16.13 9.82 8.82
CA LYS A 29 -16.70 11.13 9.17
C LYS A 29 -16.30 12.22 8.18
N LYS A 30 -15.21 12.03 7.45
CA LYS A 30 -14.69 12.97 6.44
C LYS A 30 -15.24 12.70 5.04
N LEU A 31 -16.04 11.65 4.86
CA LEU A 31 -16.67 11.33 3.59
C LEU A 31 -18.13 11.82 3.56
N PRO A 32 -18.60 12.30 2.39
CA PRO A 32 -20.03 12.49 2.15
C PRO A 32 -20.81 11.20 2.38
N ASP A 33 -22.04 11.29 2.85
CA ASP A 33 -22.87 10.11 3.15
C ASP A 33 -23.04 9.17 1.95
N SER A 34 -23.16 9.73 0.76
CA SER A 34 -23.25 8.97 -0.50
C SER A 34 -22.05 8.07 -0.77
N LEU A 35 -20.86 8.40 -0.23
CA LEU A 35 -19.64 7.63 -0.44
C LEU A 35 -19.31 6.67 0.72
N ARG A 36 -19.88 6.88 1.91
CA ARG A 36 -19.57 6.04 3.09
C ARG A 36 -19.89 4.57 2.88
N ASN A 37 -21.06 4.28 2.32
CA ASN A 37 -21.46 2.89 2.08
C ASN A 37 -20.54 2.22 1.05
N GLY A 38 -20.22 2.90 -0.05
CA GLY A 38 -19.27 2.40 -1.05
C GLY A 38 -17.89 2.13 -0.44
N LYS A 39 -17.35 3.04 0.37
CA LYS A 39 -16.09 2.85 1.10
C LYS A 39 -16.13 1.60 1.98
N ARG A 40 -17.18 1.43 2.79
CA ARG A 40 -17.33 0.28 3.69
C ARG A 40 -17.42 -1.03 2.92
N LEU A 41 -18.17 -1.06 1.82
CA LEU A 41 -18.25 -2.23 0.96
C LEU A 41 -16.90 -2.62 0.39
N ILE A 42 -16.12 -1.67 -0.15
CA ILE A 42 -14.78 -1.90 -0.70
C ILE A 42 -13.83 -2.41 0.38
N ALA A 43 -13.75 -1.72 1.53
CA ALA A 43 -12.85 -2.12 2.61
C ALA A 43 -13.17 -3.51 3.16
N ASN A 44 -14.47 -3.81 3.34
CA ASN A 44 -14.92 -5.12 3.80
C ASN A 44 -14.67 -6.23 2.77
N ALA A 45 -14.89 -5.96 1.49
CA ALA A 45 -14.61 -6.93 0.42
C ALA A 45 -13.12 -7.29 0.38
N ILE A 46 -12.23 -6.30 0.45
CA ILE A 46 -10.77 -6.50 0.49
C ILE A 46 -10.37 -7.32 1.73
N CYS A 47 -10.99 -7.06 2.88
CA CYS A 47 -10.69 -7.78 4.10
C CYS A 47 -11.20 -9.23 4.08
N LYS A 48 -12.39 -9.48 3.53
CA LYS A 48 -13.01 -10.82 3.46
C LYS A 48 -12.34 -11.71 2.41
N GLU A 49 -11.97 -11.12 1.29
CA GLU A 49 -11.43 -11.84 0.13
C GLU A 49 -10.08 -11.21 -0.34
N PRO A 50 -9.04 -11.27 0.51
CA PRO A 50 -7.77 -10.60 0.27
C PRO A 50 -7.08 -11.01 -1.04
N PHE A 51 -7.27 -12.26 -1.47
CA PHE A 51 -6.70 -12.77 -2.71
C PHE A 51 -7.06 -11.92 -3.94
N PHE A 52 -8.32 -11.45 -4.02
CA PHE A 52 -8.80 -10.70 -5.18
C PHE A 52 -8.21 -9.29 -5.29
N ILE A 53 -7.55 -8.76 -4.26
CA ILE A 53 -6.90 -7.44 -4.37
C ILE A 53 -5.62 -7.48 -5.22
N ALA A 54 -4.88 -8.58 -5.19
CA ALA A 54 -3.57 -8.65 -5.86
C ALA A 54 -3.08 -10.05 -6.23
N GLY A 55 -3.73 -11.14 -5.78
CA GLY A 55 -3.30 -12.52 -5.99
C GLY A 55 -2.29 -13.02 -4.94
N ASP A 56 -1.69 -14.19 -5.20
CA ASP A 56 -0.75 -14.83 -4.30
C ASP A 56 0.59 -14.09 -4.21
N ASN A 57 1.24 -14.20 -3.05
CA ASN A 57 2.56 -13.65 -2.79
C ASN A 57 2.69 -12.14 -3.12
N ARG A 58 1.61 -11.40 -2.91
CA ARG A 58 1.56 -9.96 -3.13
C ARG A 58 1.40 -9.22 -1.80
N ILE A 59 2.07 -8.07 -1.72
CA ILE A 59 2.06 -7.24 -0.50
C ILE A 59 0.64 -6.79 -0.09
N CYS A 60 -0.22 -6.44 -1.05
CA CYS A 60 -1.59 -6.01 -0.75
C CYS A 60 -2.40 -7.14 -0.12
N THR A 61 -2.29 -8.36 -0.67
CA THR A 61 -2.92 -9.56 -0.11
C THR A 61 -2.39 -9.84 1.30
N ALA A 62 -1.06 -9.84 1.48
CA ALA A 62 -0.45 -10.08 2.78
C ALA A 62 -0.87 -9.06 3.85
N ILE A 63 -1.01 -7.78 3.49
CA ILE A 63 -1.51 -6.73 4.39
C ILE A 63 -2.97 -6.97 4.74
N ALA A 64 -3.83 -7.20 3.74
CA ALA A 64 -5.26 -7.40 3.97
C ALA A 64 -5.53 -8.61 4.88
N GLU A 65 -4.79 -9.72 4.69
CA GLU A 65 -4.90 -10.93 5.52
C GLU A 65 -4.39 -10.73 6.96
N THR A 66 -3.34 -9.92 7.14
CA THR A 66 -2.65 -9.82 8.45
C THR A 66 -3.11 -8.64 9.29
N LEU A 67 -3.51 -7.54 8.65
CA LEU A 67 -3.93 -6.32 9.33
C LEU A 67 -5.43 -6.03 9.19
N GLY A 68 -6.11 -6.77 8.31
CA GLY A 68 -7.57 -6.71 8.15
C GLY A 68 -8.08 -5.29 7.90
N ASN A 69 -9.18 -4.94 8.54
CA ASN A 69 -9.83 -3.63 8.37
C ASN A 69 -9.01 -2.42 8.86
N LYS A 70 -7.88 -2.63 9.52
CA LYS A 70 -7.00 -1.51 9.94
C LYS A 70 -6.39 -0.78 8.74
N ILE A 71 -6.16 -1.50 7.64
CA ILE A 71 -5.49 -0.95 6.46
C ILE A 71 -6.21 -1.41 5.20
N THR A 72 -6.46 -0.47 4.29
CA THR A 72 -6.92 -0.75 2.92
C THR A 72 -5.77 -0.49 1.96
N PRO A 73 -5.06 -1.53 1.48
CA PRO A 73 -3.89 -1.39 0.63
C PRO A 73 -4.24 -1.46 -0.85
N LYS A 74 -3.51 -0.73 -1.70
CA LYS A 74 -3.55 -0.92 -3.16
C LYS A 74 -2.23 -0.50 -3.82
N MET A 75 -1.59 -1.43 -4.49
CA MET A 75 -0.45 -1.15 -5.36
C MET A 75 -0.94 -0.79 -6.77
N GLY A 76 -0.35 0.26 -7.34
CA GLY A 76 -0.48 0.61 -8.75
C GLY A 76 0.75 0.20 -9.57
N ALA A 77 0.77 0.57 -10.85
CA ALA A 77 1.94 0.44 -11.70
C ALA A 77 3.06 1.39 -11.26
N GLU A 78 4.28 1.19 -11.80
CA GLU A 78 5.43 2.10 -11.61
C GLU A 78 5.75 2.41 -10.15
N ALA A 79 5.60 1.43 -9.27
CA ALA A 79 5.82 1.55 -7.82
C ALA A 79 5.06 2.70 -7.15
N VAL A 80 3.83 2.90 -7.56
CA VAL A 80 2.85 3.68 -6.81
C VAL A 80 2.19 2.78 -5.77
N TYR A 81 2.12 3.22 -4.53
CA TYR A 81 1.42 2.51 -3.48
C TYR A 81 0.48 3.42 -2.72
N PHE A 82 -0.77 3.04 -2.65
CA PHE A 82 -1.83 3.72 -1.91
C PHE A 82 -2.21 2.89 -0.69
N CYS A 83 -2.36 3.54 0.42
CA CYS A 83 -2.71 2.87 1.66
C CYS A 83 -3.57 3.78 2.53
N SER A 84 -4.75 3.32 2.85
CA SER A 84 -5.62 3.98 3.83
C SER A 84 -5.41 3.30 5.18
N LEU A 85 -4.91 4.04 6.16
CA LEU A 85 -4.68 3.57 7.53
C LEU A 85 -5.93 3.89 8.34
N ASN A 86 -6.91 2.97 8.29
CA ASN A 86 -8.27 3.22 8.74
C ASN A 86 -8.38 3.42 10.27
N ASP A 87 -7.54 2.73 11.04
CA ASP A 87 -7.48 2.86 12.50
C ASP A 87 -6.82 4.15 12.98
N LEU A 88 -6.02 4.79 12.12
CA LEU A 88 -5.34 6.06 12.41
C LEU A 88 -5.98 7.27 11.72
N GLY A 89 -6.92 7.07 10.80
CA GLY A 89 -7.50 8.15 9.99
C GLY A 89 -6.49 8.82 9.06
N LEU A 90 -5.45 8.10 8.63
CA LEU A 90 -4.35 8.61 7.81
C LEU A 90 -4.36 8.03 6.40
N GLY A 91 -3.83 8.79 5.44
CA GLY A 91 -3.53 8.35 4.09
C GLY A 91 -2.02 8.26 3.87
N LEU A 92 -1.55 7.12 3.35
CA LEU A 92 -0.17 6.90 2.98
C LEU A 92 -0.05 6.71 1.48
N VAL A 93 0.83 7.48 0.85
CA VAL A 93 1.15 7.36 -0.58
C VAL A 93 2.66 7.26 -0.74
N LEU A 94 3.10 6.26 -1.48
CA LEU A 94 4.49 6.09 -1.85
C LEU A 94 4.63 6.08 -3.36
N LYS A 95 5.71 6.68 -3.87
CA LYS A 95 6.13 6.61 -5.27
C LYS A 95 7.64 6.44 -5.33
N CYS A 96 8.11 5.34 -5.91
CA CYS A 96 9.53 5.18 -6.18
C CYS A 96 9.87 5.71 -7.57
N ARG A 97 10.94 6.49 -7.68
CA ARG A 97 11.33 7.17 -8.93
C ARG A 97 11.74 6.19 -10.02
N ASP A 98 12.35 5.08 -9.63
CA ASP A 98 12.78 4.00 -10.55
C ASP A 98 11.66 3.05 -10.98
N GLY A 99 10.43 3.24 -10.47
CA GLY A 99 9.31 2.33 -10.73
C GLY A 99 9.43 0.95 -10.07
N SER A 100 10.46 0.71 -9.25
CA SER A 100 10.75 -0.59 -8.68
C SER A 100 9.88 -0.95 -7.47
N ARG A 101 9.20 -2.10 -7.57
CA ARG A 101 8.42 -2.69 -6.46
C ARG A 101 9.25 -2.94 -5.21
N ARG A 102 10.50 -3.39 -5.37
CA ARG A 102 11.41 -3.71 -4.25
C ARG A 102 11.63 -2.53 -3.31
N ALA A 103 11.71 -1.31 -3.87
CA ALA A 103 11.93 -0.10 -3.09
C ALA A 103 10.67 0.33 -2.35
N VAL A 104 9.50 0.30 -3.00
CA VAL A 104 8.24 0.72 -2.37
C VAL A 104 7.78 -0.25 -1.28
N GLU A 105 7.97 -1.56 -1.47
CA GLU A 105 7.64 -2.56 -0.45
C GLU A 105 8.53 -2.40 0.78
N PHE A 106 9.84 -2.19 0.60
CA PHE A 106 10.76 -1.93 1.70
C PHE A 106 10.40 -0.65 2.47
N ALA A 107 10.17 0.46 1.75
CA ALA A 107 9.76 1.74 2.35
C ALA A 107 8.45 1.62 3.13
N LEU A 108 7.45 0.93 2.55
CA LEU A 108 6.19 0.67 3.24
C LEU A 108 6.40 -0.06 4.57
N GLY A 109 7.25 -1.10 4.57
CA GLY A 109 7.57 -1.83 5.79
C GLY A 109 8.19 -0.95 6.88
N GLN A 110 9.05 0.01 6.52
CA GLN A 110 9.65 0.94 7.49
C GLN A 110 8.59 1.90 8.05
N VAL A 111 7.70 2.44 7.18
CA VAL A 111 6.61 3.31 7.64
C VAL A 111 5.66 2.57 8.57
N LEU A 112 5.26 1.34 8.24
CA LEU A 112 4.38 0.54 9.11
C LEU A 112 5.03 0.24 10.48
N LYS A 113 6.35 -0.03 10.52
CA LYS A 113 7.09 -0.19 11.77
C LYS A 113 7.10 1.09 12.61
N LEU A 114 7.36 2.26 11.98
CA LEU A 114 7.33 3.56 12.66
C LEU A 114 5.96 3.89 13.25
N LEU A 115 4.89 3.45 12.60
CA LEU A 115 3.52 3.59 13.06
C LEU A 115 3.10 2.48 14.03
N ASN A 116 4.04 1.65 14.50
CA ASN A 116 3.84 0.58 15.48
C ASN A 116 2.87 -0.53 15.02
N TYR A 117 2.73 -0.76 13.71
CA TYR A 117 2.00 -1.92 13.25
C TYR A 117 2.77 -3.22 13.51
N LYS A 118 2.05 -4.24 13.98
CA LYS A 118 2.64 -5.57 14.21
C LYS A 118 2.96 -6.23 12.86
N ILE A 119 4.25 -6.45 12.61
CA ILE A 119 4.72 -7.10 11.40
C ILE A 119 4.76 -8.62 11.62
N SER A 120 3.87 -9.34 10.95
CA SER A 120 3.84 -10.81 10.96
C SER A 120 5.01 -11.39 10.12
N LYS A 121 5.32 -12.68 10.31
CA LYS A 121 6.31 -13.39 9.47
C LYS A 121 5.94 -13.32 7.98
N LYS A 122 4.65 -13.34 7.64
CA LYS A 122 4.15 -13.21 6.26
C LYS A 122 4.47 -11.85 5.67
N LEU A 123 4.25 -10.76 6.41
CA LEU A 123 4.59 -9.40 5.97
C LEU A 123 6.10 -9.16 5.91
N ALA A 124 6.86 -9.71 6.86
CA ALA A 124 8.31 -9.51 6.93
C ALA A 124 9.04 -9.96 5.65
N LYS A 125 8.54 -10.99 4.97
CA LYS A 125 9.10 -11.47 3.69
C LYS A 125 9.10 -10.38 2.60
N HIS A 126 8.10 -9.50 2.58
CA HIS A 126 8.02 -8.38 1.63
C HIS A 126 8.91 -7.20 2.00
N PHE A 127 9.32 -7.10 3.26
CA PHE A 127 10.07 -5.97 3.82
C PHE A 127 11.57 -6.27 4.00
N ASN A 128 12.04 -7.36 3.38
CA ASN A 128 13.44 -7.75 3.49
C ASN A 128 14.38 -6.65 3.00
N SER A 129 15.40 -6.33 3.79
CA SER A 129 16.44 -5.37 3.43
C SER A 129 17.54 -5.96 2.55
N GLU A 130 17.76 -7.27 2.61
CA GLU A 130 18.81 -7.95 1.89
C GLU A 130 18.54 -8.05 0.39
N ILE A 131 19.61 -8.00 -0.39
CA ILE A 131 19.61 -8.20 -1.84
C ILE A 131 20.41 -9.46 -2.11
N TYR A 132 19.79 -10.42 -2.80
CA TYR A 132 20.40 -11.71 -3.11
C TYR A 132 20.75 -11.79 -4.60
N ASN A 133 21.84 -12.49 -4.91
CA ASN A 133 22.15 -12.92 -6.28
C ASN A 133 21.34 -14.18 -6.66
N LEU A 134 21.53 -14.68 -7.86
CA LEU A 134 20.83 -15.89 -8.33
C LEU A 134 21.29 -17.17 -7.59
N SER A 135 22.49 -17.17 -7.00
CA SER A 135 23.00 -18.29 -6.18
C SER A 135 22.49 -18.28 -4.75
N GLY A 136 21.78 -17.20 -4.35
CA GLY A 136 21.24 -17.05 -3.00
C GLY A 136 22.20 -16.35 -2.01
N ASP A 137 23.34 -15.82 -2.47
CA ASP A 137 24.26 -15.08 -1.62
C ASP A 137 23.78 -13.64 -1.42
N ILE A 138 24.00 -13.08 -0.24
CA ILE A 138 23.72 -11.67 0.05
C ILE A 138 24.80 -10.81 -0.62
N VAL A 139 24.37 -9.98 -1.58
CA VAL A 139 25.25 -9.09 -2.35
C VAL A 139 25.04 -7.61 -2.06
N GLY A 140 24.11 -7.28 -1.16
CA GLY A 140 23.84 -5.90 -0.77
C GLY A 140 22.65 -5.78 0.18
N SER A 141 22.35 -4.54 0.55
CA SER A 141 21.21 -4.24 1.41
C SER A 141 20.51 -2.94 0.98
N LYS A 142 19.22 -2.86 1.32
CA LYS A 142 18.41 -1.64 1.21
C LYS A 142 18.43 -0.91 2.53
N SER A 143 18.59 0.39 2.49
CA SER A 143 18.45 1.26 3.65
C SER A 143 17.53 2.43 3.34
N ILE A 144 16.98 3.06 4.36
CA ILE A 144 16.17 4.27 4.24
C ILE A 144 16.70 5.31 5.21
N LYS A 145 16.81 6.54 4.74
CA LYS A 145 17.04 7.72 5.56
C LYS A 145 15.79 8.56 5.53
N LEU A 146 15.17 8.76 6.67
CA LEU A 146 14.06 9.70 6.81
C LEU A 146 14.66 11.10 7.00
N LEU A 147 14.15 12.05 6.23
CA LEU A 147 14.57 13.46 6.29
C LEU A 147 13.69 14.22 7.27
#